data_489c12141b132a31d2a102ecfbb8aa08
#
_entry.id   489c12141b132a31d2a102ecfbb8aa08
#
_cell.length_a   1.000
_cell.length_b   1.000
_cell.length_c   1.000
_cell.angle_alpha   90.00
_cell.angle_beta   90.00
_cell.angle_gamma   90.00
#
_symmetry.space_group_name_H-M   'P 1'
#
loop_
_entity.id
_entity.type
_entity.pdbx_description
1 polymer ?
#
loop_
_entity_poly.entity_id
_entity_poly.type
_entity_poly.pdbx_seq_one_letter_code
_entity_poly.pdbx_strand_id
1 'polypeptide(L)'
;MDNILVLGAGALQVPLIEKIQSRGFNPVVVSLHNDEPGMLLVKDRVVADFCDKDVTLEIAKKFSVKGVVTDQTDLPVRTIAYVCDVLGLPSIGYDTACLFTDKYLMREKCKELGINTIKYALVDTLEEALSFYTSLSRPAIIKPINNQGSKGVYKIDTLEELKSKFAEAIRYSRGEAILIEEFITGEELVIEAFACDGIVENLVCGDTHYFNIPDAFSACERVFPSRNRSSILKKTLDLNKKIVKGFGLNRGLTHGEYIIDGDEVYLIEIAARGGGVYISSDIIPLMTGFNSTDFIIDIATQRVVNTPNYSYFNRVACYIAFFLPEGIINSISGVDKVKSLSFVHHNNLDSLYLGKTIGASIDKTSRYFFILEANDFDQLDLRVNEIRHNLNITVSNNTETKSIIWK
;
A
#
# COMPACT_ATOMS: atom_id res chain seq x y z
N MET A 1 -31.91 4.44 0.79
CA MET A 1 -30.47 4.67 0.98
C MET A 1 -29.76 3.88 -0.10
N ASP A 2 -28.91 4.53 -0.91
CA ASP A 2 -28.20 3.83 -2.00
C ASP A 2 -27.10 2.96 -1.43
N ASN A 3 -26.94 1.77 -2.01
CA ASN A 3 -25.93 0.80 -1.61
C ASN A 3 -24.60 1.06 -2.33
N ILE A 4 -23.49 1.02 -1.59
CA ILE A 4 -22.12 1.00 -2.12
C ILE A 4 -21.45 -0.29 -1.69
N LEU A 5 -20.94 -1.06 -2.66
CA LEU A 5 -20.19 -2.28 -2.40
C LEU A 5 -18.75 -1.94 -2.03
N VAL A 6 -18.28 -2.42 -0.89
CA VAL A 6 -16.91 -2.26 -0.43
C VAL A 6 -16.21 -3.62 -0.46
N LEU A 7 -15.12 -3.71 -1.19
CA LEU A 7 -14.32 -4.93 -1.29
C LEU A 7 -13.10 -4.87 -0.38
N GLY A 8 -13.09 -5.75 0.61
CA GLY A 8 -12.15 -5.76 1.73
C GLY A 8 -12.72 -5.11 2.99
N ALA A 9 -12.38 -5.65 4.15
CA ALA A 9 -12.89 -5.24 5.46
C ALA A 9 -11.83 -5.14 6.56
N GLY A 10 -10.55 -5.19 6.21
CA GLY A 10 -9.46 -5.01 7.16
C GLY A 10 -9.47 -3.60 7.79
N ALA A 11 -8.62 -3.38 8.78
CA ALA A 11 -8.53 -2.09 9.47
C ALA A 11 -8.32 -0.89 8.54
N LEU A 12 -7.59 -1.09 7.42
CA LEU A 12 -7.34 -0.04 6.43
C LEU A 12 -8.59 0.40 5.64
N GLN A 13 -9.62 -0.44 5.55
CA GLN A 13 -10.88 -0.12 4.88
C GLN A 13 -11.91 0.54 5.82
N VAL A 14 -11.70 0.49 7.13
CA VAL A 14 -12.60 1.07 8.13
C VAL A 14 -12.88 2.56 7.86
N PRO A 15 -11.88 3.43 7.59
CA PRO A 15 -12.14 4.85 7.32
C PRO A 15 -13.07 5.08 6.12
N LEU A 16 -12.95 4.27 5.05
CA LEU A 16 -13.82 4.35 3.88
C LEU A 16 -15.25 3.90 4.22
N ILE A 17 -15.41 2.81 4.97
CA ILE A 17 -16.72 2.29 5.39
C ILE A 17 -17.47 3.31 6.25
N GLU A 18 -16.81 3.89 7.25
CA GLU A 18 -17.36 4.93 8.12
C GLU A 18 -17.74 6.19 7.33
N LYS A 19 -16.91 6.58 6.36
CA LYS A 19 -17.20 7.72 5.50
C LYS A 19 -18.45 7.47 4.64
N ILE A 20 -18.60 6.28 4.06
CA ILE A 20 -19.80 5.88 3.30
C ILE A 20 -21.06 6.04 4.17
N GLN A 21 -21.02 5.53 5.42
CA GLN A 21 -22.13 5.65 6.37
C GLN A 21 -22.42 7.11 6.72
N SER A 22 -21.40 7.91 7.03
CA SER A 22 -21.55 9.31 7.41
C SER A 22 -22.13 10.19 6.27
N ARG A 23 -21.93 9.74 5.01
CA ARG A 23 -22.50 10.39 3.82
C ARG A 23 -23.92 9.96 3.48
N GLY A 24 -24.51 9.10 4.29
CA GLY A 24 -25.90 8.64 4.13
C GLY A 24 -26.06 7.55 3.07
N PHE A 25 -25.00 6.80 2.74
CA PHE A 25 -25.06 5.57 1.94
C PHE A 25 -25.09 4.34 2.84
N ASN A 26 -25.53 3.22 2.29
CA ASN A 26 -25.45 1.93 2.95
C ASN A 26 -24.23 1.13 2.42
N PRO A 27 -23.20 0.91 3.22
CA PRO A 27 -22.09 0.04 2.80
C PRO A 27 -22.51 -1.43 2.85
N VAL A 28 -22.35 -2.12 1.72
CA VAL A 28 -22.40 -3.58 1.62
C VAL A 28 -20.96 -4.07 1.57
N VAL A 29 -20.50 -4.77 2.60
CA VAL A 29 -19.07 -5.13 2.74
C VAL A 29 -18.86 -6.61 2.41
N VAL A 30 -17.85 -6.88 1.57
CA VAL A 30 -17.44 -8.24 1.19
C VAL A 30 -16.01 -8.49 1.66
N SER A 31 -15.82 -9.60 2.41
CA SER A 31 -14.50 -10.05 2.82
C SER A 31 -14.43 -11.55 3.00
N LEU A 32 -13.21 -12.10 3.10
CA LEU A 32 -12.99 -13.53 3.31
C LEU A 32 -13.38 -14.01 4.72
N HIS A 33 -13.34 -13.11 5.72
CA HIS A 33 -13.56 -13.44 7.12
C HIS A 33 -14.63 -12.54 7.74
N ASN A 34 -15.53 -13.11 8.54
CA ASN A 34 -16.65 -12.38 9.13
C ASN A 34 -16.27 -11.53 10.36
N ASP A 35 -15.11 -11.76 10.92
CA ASP A 35 -14.56 -11.11 12.11
C ASP A 35 -13.61 -9.94 11.81
N GLU A 36 -13.44 -9.59 10.54
CA GLU A 36 -12.64 -8.41 10.16
C GLU A 36 -13.30 -7.11 10.64
N PRO A 37 -12.51 -6.09 11.02
CA PRO A 37 -13.00 -4.85 11.61
C PRO A 37 -14.13 -4.19 10.83
N GLY A 38 -14.00 -4.09 9.50
CA GLY A 38 -15.02 -3.47 8.65
C GLY A 38 -16.32 -4.27 8.56
N MET A 39 -16.26 -5.60 8.68
CA MET A 39 -17.47 -6.47 8.72
C MET A 39 -18.30 -6.24 9.98
N LEU A 40 -17.66 -5.87 11.08
CA LEU A 40 -18.32 -5.65 12.36
C LEU A 40 -19.07 -4.31 12.43
N LEU A 41 -18.74 -3.35 11.53
CA LEU A 41 -19.32 -2.00 11.49
C LEU A 41 -20.63 -1.92 10.70
N VAL A 42 -20.98 -2.97 9.93
CA VAL A 42 -22.07 -2.90 8.95
C VAL A 42 -23.11 -3.98 9.17
N LYS A 43 -24.36 -3.67 8.76
CA LYS A 43 -25.46 -4.61 8.76
C LYS A 43 -25.37 -5.57 7.55
N ASP A 44 -25.12 -5.00 6.37
CA ASP A 44 -25.09 -5.76 5.12
C ASP A 44 -23.66 -6.18 4.81
N ARG A 45 -23.36 -7.45 5.09
CA ARG A 45 -22.05 -8.07 4.93
C ARG A 45 -22.15 -9.44 4.30
N VAL A 46 -21.17 -9.78 3.48
CA VAL A 46 -21.10 -11.06 2.78
C VAL A 46 -19.70 -11.66 2.93
N VAL A 47 -19.62 -12.91 3.39
CA VAL A 47 -18.36 -13.65 3.42
C VAL A 47 -18.18 -14.32 2.05
N ALA A 48 -17.23 -13.82 1.27
CA ALA A 48 -16.90 -14.33 -0.05
C ALA A 48 -15.49 -13.88 -0.48
N ASP A 49 -14.92 -14.57 -1.45
CA ASP A 49 -13.69 -14.09 -2.11
C ASP A 49 -14.04 -12.93 -3.05
N PHE A 50 -13.69 -11.73 -2.64
CA PHE A 50 -13.91 -10.53 -3.46
C PHE A 50 -13.00 -10.47 -4.70
N CYS A 51 -12.03 -11.35 -4.85
CA CYS A 51 -11.25 -11.50 -6.08
C CYS A 51 -11.96 -12.36 -7.12
N ASP A 52 -12.98 -13.15 -6.72
CA ASP A 52 -13.88 -13.83 -7.64
C ASP A 52 -14.85 -12.82 -8.23
N LYS A 53 -14.59 -12.47 -9.50
CA LYS A 53 -15.33 -11.44 -10.22
C LYS A 53 -16.81 -11.80 -10.45
N ASP A 54 -17.11 -13.10 -10.64
CA ASP A 54 -18.48 -13.55 -10.94
C ASP A 54 -19.32 -13.60 -9.65
N VAL A 55 -18.74 -14.10 -8.55
CA VAL A 55 -19.37 -14.04 -7.21
C VAL A 55 -19.61 -12.59 -6.79
N THR A 56 -18.63 -11.70 -7.00
CA THR A 56 -18.76 -10.27 -6.64
C THR A 56 -19.81 -9.58 -7.50
N LEU A 57 -19.92 -9.93 -8.79
CA LEU A 57 -20.96 -9.41 -9.68
C LEU A 57 -22.36 -9.80 -9.21
N GLU A 58 -22.58 -11.05 -8.81
CA GLU A 58 -23.88 -11.50 -8.30
C GLU A 58 -24.25 -10.82 -6.97
N ILE A 59 -23.28 -10.58 -6.09
CA ILE A 59 -23.48 -9.78 -4.88
C ILE A 59 -23.88 -8.34 -5.25
N ALA A 60 -23.18 -7.69 -6.18
CA ALA A 60 -23.47 -6.34 -6.63
C ALA A 60 -24.88 -6.20 -7.20
N LYS A 61 -25.33 -7.17 -8.02
CA LYS A 61 -26.69 -7.26 -8.55
C LYS A 61 -27.73 -7.43 -7.44
N LYS A 62 -27.50 -8.40 -6.54
CA LYS A 62 -28.41 -8.71 -5.41
C LYS A 62 -28.70 -7.49 -4.56
N PHE A 63 -27.70 -6.67 -4.28
CA PHE A 63 -27.85 -5.47 -3.48
C PHE A 63 -28.16 -4.22 -4.32
N SER A 64 -28.26 -4.31 -5.65
CA SER A 64 -28.55 -3.19 -6.56
C SER A 64 -27.63 -1.99 -6.28
N VAL A 65 -26.33 -2.23 -6.20
CA VAL A 65 -25.34 -1.23 -5.78
C VAL A 65 -25.22 -0.09 -6.79
N LYS A 66 -24.85 1.11 -6.32
CA LYS A 66 -24.64 2.32 -7.13
C LYS A 66 -23.17 2.65 -7.36
N GLY A 67 -22.28 1.91 -6.72
CA GLY A 67 -20.83 2.03 -6.87
C GLY A 67 -20.14 0.86 -6.20
N VAL A 68 -18.93 0.54 -6.65
CA VAL A 68 -18.06 -0.48 -6.07
C VAL A 68 -16.72 0.17 -5.76
N VAL A 69 -16.23 0.02 -4.54
CA VAL A 69 -15.04 0.72 -4.05
C VAL A 69 -14.13 -0.17 -3.23
N THR A 70 -12.88 0.22 -3.17
CA THR A 70 -11.88 -0.19 -2.17
C THR A 70 -10.93 0.96 -1.90
N ASP A 71 -10.14 0.86 -0.85
CA ASP A 71 -9.01 1.75 -0.61
C ASP A 71 -7.87 0.96 0.06
N GLN A 72 -6.61 1.40 -0.14
CA GLN A 72 -5.42 0.88 0.53
C GLN A 72 -5.12 -0.62 0.27
N THR A 73 -5.73 -1.23 -0.76
CA THR A 73 -5.45 -2.61 -1.19
C THR A 73 -5.61 -2.77 -2.70
N ASP A 74 -4.75 -3.58 -3.32
CA ASP A 74 -4.70 -3.75 -4.78
C ASP A 74 -5.56 -4.92 -5.27
N LEU A 75 -5.74 -5.94 -4.44
CA LEU A 75 -6.37 -7.20 -4.83
C LEU A 75 -7.73 -7.06 -5.52
N PRO A 76 -8.65 -6.18 -5.05
CA PRO A 76 -9.97 -6.10 -5.65
C PRO A 76 -10.05 -5.16 -6.86
N VAL A 77 -8.99 -4.44 -7.23
CA VAL A 77 -9.03 -3.38 -8.27
C VAL A 77 -9.53 -3.91 -9.62
N ARG A 78 -9.05 -5.08 -10.07
CA ARG A 78 -9.54 -5.72 -11.31
C ARG A 78 -11.00 -6.17 -11.20
N THR A 79 -11.38 -6.71 -10.04
CA THR A 79 -12.76 -7.14 -9.77
C THR A 79 -13.72 -5.96 -9.79
N ILE A 80 -13.34 -4.83 -9.16
CA ILE A 80 -14.11 -3.59 -9.20
C ILE A 80 -14.34 -3.15 -10.64
N ALA A 81 -13.28 -3.06 -11.44
CA ALA A 81 -13.37 -2.63 -12.82
C ALA A 81 -14.29 -3.55 -13.63
N TYR A 82 -14.13 -4.88 -13.53
CA TYR A 82 -14.98 -5.85 -14.21
C TYR A 82 -16.46 -5.71 -13.82
N VAL A 83 -16.76 -5.67 -12.51
CA VAL A 83 -18.15 -5.57 -12.03
C VAL A 83 -18.79 -4.25 -12.48
N CYS A 84 -18.06 -3.15 -12.39
CA CYS A 84 -18.56 -1.84 -12.82
C CYS A 84 -18.78 -1.79 -14.33
N ASP A 85 -17.86 -2.34 -15.15
CA ASP A 85 -18.00 -2.37 -16.62
C ASP A 85 -19.25 -3.18 -17.03
N VAL A 86 -19.51 -4.34 -16.39
CA VAL A 86 -20.71 -5.17 -16.65
C VAL A 86 -22.00 -4.46 -16.23
N LEU A 87 -21.99 -3.71 -15.12
CA LEU A 87 -23.18 -3.03 -14.59
C LEU A 87 -23.38 -1.61 -15.13
N GLY A 88 -22.46 -1.11 -15.98
CA GLY A 88 -22.50 0.27 -16.45
C GLY A 88 -22.28 1.31 -15.33
N LEU A 89 -21.53 0.95 -14.29
CA LEU A 89 -21.15 1.83 -13.19
C LEU A 89 -19.82 2.52 -13.47
N PRO A 90 -19.53 3.65 -12.83
CA PRO A 90 -18.23 4.33 -12.98
C PRO A 90 -17.08 3.43 -12.53
N SER A 91 -16.04 3.35 -13.37
CA SER A 91 -14.80 2.64 -13.04
C SER A 91 -13.61 3.21 -13.83
N ILE A 92 -12.43 2.72 -13.52
CA ILE A 92 -11.21 3.02 -14.27
C ILE A 92 -11.11 2.22 -15.57
N GLY A 93 -12.01 1.24 -15.80
CA GLY A 93 -11.98 0.27 -16.88
C GLY A 93 -11.04 -0.90 -16.64
N TYR A 94 -11.42 -2.08 -17.14
CA TYR A 94 -10.69 -3.32 -16.83
C TYR A 94 -9.25 -3.32 -17.37
N ASP A 95 -9.02 -2.81 -18.58
CA ASP A 95 -7.68 -2.76 -19.17
C ASP A 95 -6.74 -1.83 -18.35
N THR A 96 -7.25 -0.67 -17.93
CA THR A 96 -6.51 0.23 -17.04
C THR A 96 -6.21 -0.46 -15.70
N ALA A 97 -7.19 -1.14 -15.11
CA ALA A 97 -7.00 -1.89 -13.87
C ALA A 97 -5.88 -2.95 -13.98
N CYS A 98 -5.79 -3.62 -15.13
CA CYS A 98 -4.70 -4.57 -15.41
C CYS A 98 -3.33 -3.90 -15.39
N LEU A 99 -3.18 -2.71 -16.01
CA LEU A 99 -1.91 -1.97 -16.02
C LEU A 99 -1.43 -1.57 -14.61
N PHE A 100 -2.36 -1.31 -13.69
CA PHE A 100 -2.05 -0.91 -12.32
C PHE A 100 -1.97 -2.08 -11.32
N THR A 101 -2.13 -3.32 -11.78
CA THR A 101 -2.13 -4.50 -10.90
C THR A 101 -1.24 -5.63 -11.39
N ASP A 102 -0.68 -5.51 -12.58
CA ASP A 102 0.24 -6.49 -13.18
C ASP A 102 1.59 -5.84 -13.43
N LYS A 103 2.60 -6.32 -12.69
CA LYS A 103 3.94 -5.74 -12.75
C LYS A 103 4.61 -5.90 -14.11
N TYR A 104 4.31 -6.99 -14.83
CA TYR A 104 4.85 -7.20 -16.18
C TYR A 104 4.20 -6.24 -17.18
N LEU A 105 2.89 -6.14 -17.20
CA LEU A 105 2.17 -5.19 -18.06
C LEU A 105 2.59 -3.74 -17.76
N MET A 106 2.84 -3.43 -16.49
CA MET A 106 3.36 -2.13 -16.04
C MET A 106 4.72 -1.81 -16.67
N ARG A 107 5.65 -2.79 -16.73
CA ARG A 107 6.95 -2.62 -17.36
C ARG A 107 6.84 -2.45 -18.87
N GLU A 108 6.03 -3.29 -19.55
CA GLU A 108 5.79 -3.19 -20.99
C GLU A 108 5.20 -1.82 -21.35
N LYS A 109 4.23 -1.33 -20.57
CA LYS A 109 3.62 -0.02 -20.81
C LYS A 109 4.61 1.12 -20.58
N CYS A 110 5.43 1.06 -19.57
CA CYS A 110 6.50 2.04 -19.37
C CYS A 110 7.47 2.07 -20.56
N LYS A 111 7.87 0.91 -21.08
CA LYS A 111 8.72 0.79 -22.26
C LYS A 111 8.06 1.39 -23.52
N GLU A 112 6.78 1.11 -23.76
CA GLU A 112 5.98 1.72 -24.84
C GLU A 112 5.96 3.26 -24.75
N LEU A 113 5.87 3.80 -23.54
CA LEU A 113 5.86 5.25 -23.27
C LEU A 113 7.26 5.90 -23.33
N GLY A 114 8.31 5.13 -23.63
CA GLY A 114 9.69 5.61 -23.62
C GLY A 114 10.14 6.07 -22.22
N ILE A 115 9.68 5.37 -21.19
CA ILE A 115 10.10 5.56 -19.80
C ILE A 115 11.21 4.57 -19.49
N ASN A 116 12.29 5.04 -18.88
CA ASN A 116 13.38 4.18 -18.46
C ASN A 116 12.87 3.15 -17.43
N THR A 117 13.14 1.87 -17.69
CA THR A 117 12.71 0.76 -16.83
C THR A 117 13.90 0.01 -16.28
N ILE A 118 13.70 -0.60 -15.13
CA ILE A 118 14.60 -1.64 -14.60
C ILE A 118 14.69 -2.77 -15.65
N LYS A 119 15.83 -3.40 -15.84
CA LYS A 119 15.94 -4.60 -16.68
C LYS A 119 15.09 -5.71 -16.10
N TYR A 120 14.28 -6.36 -16.90
CA TYR A 120 13.32 -7.37 -16.46
C TYR A 120 13.10 -8.47 -17.50
N ALA A 121 12.64 -9.62 -17.03
CA ALA A 121 12.09 -10.69 -17.85
C ALA A 121 10.91 -11.36 -17.14
N LEU A 122 9.92 -11.79 -17.92
CA LEU A 122 8.87 -12.69 -17.47
C LEU A 122 9.38 -14.11 -17.70
N VAL A 123 9.41 -14.95 -16.67
CA VAL A 123 9.96 -16.31 -16.73
C VAL A 123 9.01 -17.29 -16.06
N ASP A 124 8.84 -18.47 -16.65
CA ASP A 124 8.06 -19.57 -16.09
C ASP A 124 8.90 -20.79 -15.76
N THR A 125 10.15 -20.82 -16.23
CA THR A 125 11.12 -21.88 -15.98
C THR A 125 12.37 -21.37 -15.23
N LEU A 126 12.97 -22.26 -14.44
CA LEU A 126 14.23 -21.95 -13.77
C LEU A 126 15.36 -21.68 -14.79
N GLU A 127 15.36 -22.35 -15.94
CA GLU A 127 16.37 -22.18 -16.99
C GLU A 127 16.35 -20.76 -17.55
N GLU A 128 15.18 -20.24 -17.87
CA GLU A 128 15.02 -18.85 -18.30
C GLU A 128 15.47 -17.86 -17.24
N ALA A 129 15.08 -18.09 -15.96
CA ALA A 129 15.48 -17.25 -14.84
C ALA A 129 17.03 -17.24 -14.67
N LEU A 130 17.69 -18.39 -14.78
CA LEU A 130 19.14 -18.49 -14.71
C LEU A 130 19.83 -17.79 -15.89
N SER A 131 19.28 -17.95 -17.10
CA SER A 131 19.78 -17.27 -18.30
C SER A 131 19.70 -15.75 -18.16
N PHE A 132 18.56 -15.23 -17.70
CA PHE A 132 18.41 -13.80 -17.47
C PHE A 132 19.32 -13.29 -16.35
N TYR A 133 19.38 -13.99 -15.20
CA TYR A 133 20.23 -13.61 -14.07
C TYR A 133 21.71 -13.47 -14.48
N THR A 134 22.22 -14.40 -15.29
CA THR A 134 23.63 -14.36 -15.76
C THR A 134 23.92 -13.18 -16.70
N SER A 135 22.89 -12.56 -17.28
CA SER A 135 23.02 -11.37 -18.11
C SER A 135 23.07 -10.05 -17.31
N LEU A 136 22.77 -10.11 -16.00
CA LEU A 136 22.76 -8.94 -15.13
C LEU A 136 24.16 -8.64 -14.58
N SER A 137 24.41 -7.36 -14.31
CA SER A 137 25.61 -6.86 -13.63
C SER A 137 25.41 -6.59 -12.13
N ARG A 138 24.17 -6.75 -11.64
CA ARG A 138 23.75 -6.53 -10.25
C ARG A 138 22.94 -7.72 -9.77
N PRO A 139 22.69 -7.85 -8.46
CA PRO A 139 21.71 -8.82 -7.94
C PRO A 139 20.36 -8.72 -8.64
N ALA A 140 19.55 -9.75 -8.52
CA ALA A 140 18.19 -9.75 -9.03
C ALA A 140 17.16 -9.67 -7.90
N ILE A 141 15.92 -9.41 -8.29
CA ILE A 141 14.73 -9.61 -7.47
C ILE A 141 13.73 -10.47 -8.26
N ILE A 142 13.18 -11.49 -7.63
CA ILE A 142 12.11 -12.30 -8.21
C ILE A 142 10.81 -12.02 -7.45
N LYS A 143 9.70 -11.93 -8.19
CA LYS A 143 8.39 -11.59 -7.60
C LYS A 143 7.23 -12.09 -8.45
N PRO A 144 6.10 -12.47 -7.83
CA PRO A 144 4.85 -12.69 -8.54
C PRO A 144 4.39 -11.42 -9.26
N ILE A 145 3.75 -11.58 -10.43
CA ILE A 145 3.30 -10.44 -11.24
C ILE A 145 2.10 -9.72 -10.64
N ASN A 146 1.24 -10.42 -9.90
CA ASN A 146 -0.09 -9.98 -9.46
C ASN A 146 -0.32 -10.10 -7.95
N ASN A 147 0.73 -10.16 -7.13
CA ASN A 147 0.63 -10.23 -5.67
C ASN A 147 0.98 -8.91 -5.01
N GLN A 148 0.54 -8.72 -3.74
CA GLN A 148 0.78 -7.53 -2.94
C GLN A 148 1.46 -7.85 -1.60
N GLY A 149 2.04 -6.82 -0.96
CA GLY A 149 2.60 -6.90 0.38
C GLY A 149 3.84 -7.77 0.46
N SER A 150 4.67 -7.74 -0.58
CA SER A 150 5.97 -8.42 -0.70
C SER A 150 5.92 -9.95 -0.53
N LYS A 151 4.73 -10.58 -0.66
CA LYS A 151 4.60 -12.04 -0.57
C LYS A 151 5.18 -12.70 -1.82
N GLY A 152 6.15 -13.60 -1.63
CA GLY A 152 6.85 -14.29 -2.73
C GLY A 152 7.92 -13.42 -3.41
N VAL A 153 8.34 -12.32 -2.78
CA VAL A 153 9.40 -11.42 -3.27
C VAL A 153 10.71 -11.80 -2.60
N TYR A 154 11.74 -12.08 -3.41
CA TYR A 154 13.05 -12.48 -2.93
C TYR A 154 14.15 -11.72 -3.66
N LYS A 155 15.08 -11.14 -2.90
CA LYS A 155 16.36 -10.66 -3.43
C LYS A 155 17.26 -11.84 -3.70
N ILE A 156 17.96 -11.83 -4.80
CA ILE A 156 18.83 -12.91 -5.28
C ILE A 156 20.24 -12.37 -5.50
N ASP A 157 21.14 -12.75 -4.62
CA ASP A 157 22.54 -12.36 -4.70
C ASP A 157 23.40 -13.46 -5.39
N THR A 158 22.93 -14.72 -5.43
CA THR A 158 23.66 -15.86 -6.01
C THR A 158 22.76 -16.78 -6.86
N LEU A 159 23.39 -17.58 -7.75
CA LEU A 159 22.68 -18.59 -8.55
C LEU A 159 22.04 -19.68 -7.68
N GLU A 160 22.67 -20.03 -6.57
CA GLU A 160 22.14 -21.00 -5.60
C GLU A 160 20.88 -20.50 -4.92
N GLU A 161 20.85 -19.23 -4.54
CA GLU A 161 19.63 -18.58 -4.00
C GLU A 161 18.52 -18.59 -5.04
N LEU A 162 18.81 -18.23 -6.30
CA LEU A 162 17.81 -18.29 -7.36
C LEU A 162 17.19 -19.69 -7.50
N LYS A 163 18.03 -20.74 -7.53
CA LYS A 163 17.55 -22.13 -7.60
C LYS A 163 16.67 -22.51 -6.41
N SER A 164 17.02 -22.06 -5.20
CA SER A 164 16.30 -22.40 -3.98
C SER A 164 14.96 -21.64 -3.84
N LYS A 165 14.92 -20.37 -4.28
CA LYS A 165 13.75 -19.48 -4.09
C LYS A 165 12.76 -19.50 -5.26
N PHE A 166 13.18 -19.93 -6.46
CA PHE A 166 12.36 -19.92 -7.66
C PHE A 166 11.04 -20.70 -7.49
N ALA A 167 11.12 -21.95 -7.00
CA ALA A 167 9.93 -22.79 -6.82
C ALA A 167 8.95 -22.20 -5.78
N GLU A 168 9.45 -21.46 -4.79
CA GLU A 168 8.62 -20.78 -3.80
C GLU A 168 7.93 -19.57 -4.42
N ALA A 169 8.65 -18.74 -5.21
CA ALA A 169 8.07 -17.60 -5.91
C ALA A 169 6.97 -18.03 -6.90
N ILE A 170 7.17 -19.10 -7.66
CA ILE A 170 6.14 -19.69 -8.56
C ILE A 170 4.89 -20.12 -7.80
N ARG A 171 5.03 -20.70 -6.60
CA ARG A 171 3.85 -21.05 -5.78
C ARG A 171 3.04 -19.82 -5.37
N TYR A 172 3.70 -18.70 -5.06
CA TYR A 172 3.02 -17.44 -4.76
C TYR A 172 2.36 -16.80 -5.98
N SER A 173 2.82 -17.11 -7.20
CA SER A 173 2.15 -16.70 -8.45
C SER A 173 1.02 -17.65 -8.87
N ARG A 174 0.66 -18.63 -8.04
CA ARG A 174 -0.35 -19.67 -8.33
C ARG A 174 0.01 -20.55 -9.54
N GLY A 175 1.30 -20.73 -9.80
CA GLY A 175 1.81 -21.52 -10.92
C GLY A 175 1.91 -20.75 -12.24
N GLU A 176 1.64 -19.46 -12.23
CA GLU A 176 1.88 -18.55 -13.34
C GLU A 176 3.36 -18.11 -13.38
N ALA A 177 3.77 -17.47 -14.48
CA ALA A 177 5.09 -16.87 -14.59
C ALA A 177 5.39 -15.85 -13.49
N ILE A 178 6.65 -15.65 -13.19
CA ILE A 178 7.14 -14.63 -12.26
C ILE A 178 7.96 -13.58 -13.01
N LEU A 179 8.05 -12.40 -12.45
CA LEU A 179 8.91 -11.34 -12.91
C LEU A 179 10.29 -11.48 -12.23
N ILE A 180 11.35 -11.53 -13.02
CA ILE A 180 12.73 -11.37 -12.56
C ILE A 180 13.25 -10.01 -13.03
N GLU A 181 13.82 -9.23 -12.11
CA GLU A 181 14.32 -7.89 -12.40
C GLU A 181 15.72 -7.68 -11.83
N GLU A 182 16.48 -6.75 -12.43
CA GLU A 182 17.71 -6.24 -11.83
C GLU A 182 17.36 -5.53 -10.50
N PHE A 183 18.02 -5.87 -9.41
CA PHE A 183 17.82 -5.25 -8.11
C PHE A 183 18.52 -3.90 -8.06
N ILE A 184 17.75 -2.82 -8.02
CA ILE A 184 18.28 -1.47 -7.86
C ILE A 184 18.41 -1.17 -6.37
N THR A 185 19.56 -0.66 -5.97
CA THR A 185 19.80 -0.17 -4.62
C THR A 185 19.76 1.36 -4.65
N GLY A 186 18.98 1.96 -3.78
CA GLY A 186 18.82 3.41 -3.78
C GLY A 186 17.86 3.90 -2.70
N GLU A 187 17.52 5.17 -2.76
CA GLU A 187 16.52 5.78 -1.89
C GLU A 187 15.13 5.59 -2.48
N GLU A 188 14.17 5.20 -1.66
CA GLU A 188 12.81 4.95 -2.14
C GLU A 188 11.87 6.10 -1.79
N LEU A 189 11.10 6.50 -2.80
CA LEU A 189 10.05 7.51 -2.70
C LEU A 189 8.68 6.90 -2.93
N VAL A 190 7.69 7.46 -2.24
CA VAL A 190 6.26 7.20 -2.55
C VAL A 190 5.60 8.50 -2.98
N ILE A 191 4.72 8.40 -3.98
CA ILE A 191 3.91 9.53 -4.46
C ILE A 191 2.45 9.13 -4.42
N GLU A 192 1.65 9.95 -3.74
CA GLU A 192 0.20 9.89 -3.83
C GLU A 192 -0.28 10.94 -4.81
N ALA A 193 -1.18 10.54 -5.70
CA ALA A 193 -1.75 11.47 -6.68
C ALA A 193 -3.23 11.15 -6.92
N PHE A 194 -3.95 12.10 -7.50
CA PHE A 194 -5.26 11.86 -8.10
C PHE A 194 -5.25 12.15 -9.59
N ALA A 195 -6.08 11.44 -10.32
CA ALA A 195 -6.48 11.76 -11.69
C ALA A 195 -7.95 12.19 -11.69
N CYS A 196 -8.28 13.22 -12.43
CA CYS A 196 -9.64 13.70 -12.62
C CYS A 196 -9.75 14.41 -13.97
N ASP A 197 -10.49 13.82 -14.92
CA ASP A 197 -10.81 14.40 -16.23
C ASP A 197 -9.60 14.95 -16.99
N GLY A 198 -8.56 14.14 -17.11
CA GLY A 198 -7.30 14.48 -17.82
C GLY A 198 -6.28 15.27 -17.00
N ILE A 199 -6.66 15.74 -15.82
CA ILE A 199 -5.75 16.38 -14.86
C ILE A 199 -5.16 15.27 -13.97
N VAL A 200 -3.83 15.29 -13.79
CA VAL A 200 -3.13 14.46 -12.80
C VAL A 200 -2.35 15.37 -11.87
N GLU A 201 -2.67 15.30 -10.58
CA GLU A 201 -2.01 16.09 -9.55
C GLU A 201 -1.39 15.21 -8.47
N ASN A 202 -0.10 15.45 -8.19
CA ASN A 202 0.59 14.81 -7.08
C ASN A 202 0.18 15.51 -5.78
N LEU A 203 -0.35 14.75 -4.83
CA LEU A 203 -0.81 15.26 -3.54
C LEU A 203 0.31 15.33 -2.52
N VAL A 204 1.06 14.25 -2.36
CA VAL A 204 2.20 14.18 -1.44
C VAL A 204 3.30 13.29 -2.04
N CYS A 205 4.54 13.59 -1.70
CA CYS A 205 5.70 12.78 -2.00
C CYS A 205 6.49 12.58 -0.71
N GLY A 206 6.84 11.35 -0.38
CA GLY A 206 7.53 11.02 0.87
C GLY A 206 8.65 10.02 0.69
N ASP A 207 9.54 9.96 1.68
CA ASP A 207 10.63 8.99 1.76
C ASP A 207 10.14 7.71 2.43
N THR A 208 10.65 6.56 1.99
CA THR A 208 10.38 5.26 2.60
C THR A 208 11.66 4.66 3.15
N HIS A 209 11.63 4.23 4.41
CA HIS A 209 12.69 3.48 5.06
C HIS A 209 12.18 2.11 5.49
N TYR A 210 13.03 1.08 5.37
CA TYR A 210 12.69 -0.30 5.68
C TYR A 210 13.33 -0.77 6.97
N PHE A 211 12.72 -1.81 7.56
CA PHE A 211 13.37 -2.54 8.64
C PHE A 211 14.65 -3.22 8.12
N ASN A 212 15.69 -3.18 8.93
CA ASN A 212 16.93 -3.92 8.65
C ASN A 212 16.79 -5.38 9.12
N ILE A 213 15.82 -6.09 8.54
CA ILE A 213 15.54 -7.50 8.83
C ILE A 213 15.70 -8.26 7.51
N PRO A 214 16.50 -9.34 7.46
CA PRO A 214 16.65 -10.14 6.26
C PRO A 214 15.31 -10.59 5.68
N ASP A 215 15.16 -10.51 4.36
CA ASP A 215 13.98 -10.89 3.59
C ASP A 215 12.66 -10.15 3.97
N ALA A 216 12.73 -9.09 4.77
CA ALA A 216 11.59 -8.27 5.15
C ALA A 216 11.55 -6.95 4.37
N PHE A 217 10.77 -6.89 3.29
CA PHE A 217 10.49 -5.66 2.54
C PHE A 217 9.30 -4.90 3.17
N SER A 218 9.42 -4.60 4.47
CA SER A 218 8.39 -3.90 5.23
C SER A 218 8.88 -2.53 5.64
N ALA A 219 8.14 -1.47 5.27
CA ALA A 219 8.48 -0.10 5.66
C ALA A 219 8.38 0.07 7.19
N CYS A 220 9.42 0.59 7.81
CA CYS A 220 9.43 1.00 9.21
C CYS A 220 9.07 2.48 9.37
N GLU A 221 9.28 3.28 8.33
CA GLU A 221 9.04 4.72 8.38
C GLU A 221 8.69 5.24 6.98
N ARG A 222 7.70 6.14 6.90
CA ARG A 222 7.39 6.94 5.71
C ARG A 222 7.22 8.39 6.14
N VAL A 223 8.04 9.30 5.61
CA VAL A 223 8.09 10.71 6.00
C VAL A 223 7.63 11.59 4.85
N PHE A 224 6.70 12.50 5.10
CA PHE A 224 6.15 13.46 4.15
C PHE A 224 6.32 14.89 4.66
N PRO A 225 6.74 15.85 3.80
CA PRO A 225 7.23 15.65 2.44
C PRO A 225 8.59 14.93 2.41
N SER A 226 9.04 14.52 1.24
CA SER A 226 10.37 13.92 1.08
C SER A 226 11.48 14.93 1.41
N ARG A 227 12.56 14.45 2.02
CA ARG A 227 13.80 15.19 2.31
C ARG A 227 14.77 15.24 1.09
N ASN A 228 14.40 14.63 -0.02
CA ASN A 228 15.26 14.50 -1.19
C ASN A 228 15.55 15.84 -1.89
N ARG A 229 16.58 15.86 -2.73
CA ARG A 229 16.97 17.04 -3.54
C ARG A 229 15.80 17.50 -4.44
N SER A 230 15.56 18.79 -4.52
CA SER A 230 14.45 19.36 -5.30
C SER A 230 14.48 18.99 -6.79
N SER A 231 15.67 18.78 -7.38
CA SER A 231 15.81 18.33 -8.77
C SER A 231 15.30 16.89 -8.98
N ILE A 232 15.63 16.00 -8.06
CA ILE A 232 15.15 14.60 -8.08
C ILE A 232 13.65 14.55 -7.81
N LEU A 233 13.16 15.30 -6.82
CA LEU A 233 11.73 15.38 -6.54
C LEU A 233 10.95 15.83 -7.77
N LYS A 234 11.40 16.89 -8.44
CA LYS A 234 10.76 17.37 -9.67
C LYS A 234 10.75 16.29 -10.76
N LYS A 235 11.90 15.62 -11.01
CA LYS A 235 12.00 14.52 -11.99
C LYS A 235 11.00 13.41 -11.67
N THR A 236 10.89 13.00 -10.39
CA THR A 236 10.02 11.92 -9.95
C THR A 236 8.53 12.31 -10.05
N LEU A 237 8.17 13.54 -9.67
CA LEU A 237 6.80 14.06 -9.75
C LEU A 237 6.33 14.17 -11.21
N ASP A 238 7.20 14.64 -12.12
CA ASP A 238 6.91 14.74 -13.55
C ASP A 238 6.78 13.33 -14.17
N LEU A 239 7.64 12.38 -13.76
CA LEU A 239 7.57 10.98 -14.15
C LEU A 239 6.25 10.33 -13.71
N ASN A 240 5.82 10.54 -12.46
CA ASN A 240 4.55 10.03 -11.96
C ASN A 240 3.37 10.52 -12.80
N LYS A 241 3.30 11.83 -13.09
CA LYS A 241 2.25 12.40 -13.95
C LYS A 241 2.26 11.78 -15.35
N LYS A 242 3.45 11.55 -15.94
CA LYS A 242 3.61 10.90 -17.25
C LYS A 242 3.09 9.47 -17.21
N ILE A 243 3.40 8.69 -16.17
CA ILE A 243 2.95 7.30 -16.01
C ILE A 243 1.44 7.25 -15.85
N VAL A 244 0.87 7.98 -14.90
CA VAL A 244 -0.58 7.96 -14.61
C VAL A 244 -1.39 8.31 -15.85
N LYS A 245 -0.97 9.36 -16.60
CA LYS A 245 -1.61 9.72 -17.88
C LYS A 245 -1.44 8.64 -18.95
N GLY A 246 -0.21 8.12 -19.09
CA GLY A 246 0.11 7.11 -20.10
C GLY A 246 -0.56 5.75 -19.86
N PHE A 247 -0.87 5.42 -18.59
CA PHE A 247 -1.63 4.23 -18.24
C PHE A 247 -3.14 4.43 -18.38
N GLY A 248 -3.60 5.65 -18.70
CA GLY A 248 -4.99 5.94 -19.02
C GLY A 248 -5.91 6.10 -17.82
N LEU A 249 -5.38 6.35 -16.62
CA LEU A 249 -6.23 6.63 -15.46
C LEU A 249 -6.94 7.98 -15.63
N ASN A 250 -8.25 7.94 -15.86
CA ASN A 250 -9.06 9.14 -16.04
C ASN A 250 -9.57 9.72 -14.71
N ARG A 251 -10.05 8.86 -13.80
CA ARG A 251 -10.53 9.25 -12.47
C ARG A 251 -10.12 8.22 -11.43
N GLY A 252 -9.41 8.63 -10.38
CA GLY A 252 -8.98 7.75 -9.30
C GLY A 252 -7.82 8.29 -8.52
N LEU A 253 -7.45 7.57 -7.47
CA LEU A 253 -6.22 7.79 -6.70
C LEU A 253 -5.10 6.90 -7.22
N THR A 254 -3.86 7.31 -7.02
CA THR A 254 -2.70 6.46 -7.26
C THR A 254 -1.72 6.50 -6.11
N HIS A 255 -1.08 5.36 -5.89
CA HIS A 255 0.07 5.18 -4.99
C HIS A 255 1.23 4.66 -5.82
N GLY A 256 2.23 5.49 -6.08
CA GLY A 256 3.42 5.12 -6.86
C GLY A 256 4.64 4.95 -5.96
N GLU A 257 5.40 3.87 -6.14
CA GLU A 257 6.67 3.60 -5.47
C GLU A 257 7.82 3.72 -6.47
N TYR A 258 8.82 4.51 -6.13
CA TYR A 258 9.95 4.85 -6.99
C TYR A 258 11.26 4.61 -6.26
N ILE A 259 12.32 4.25 -7.01
CA ILE A 259 13.67 4.15 -6.48
C ILE A 259 14.62 5.08 -7.23
N ILE A 260 15.50 5.74 -6.49
CA ILE A 260 16.49 6.67 -6.98
C ILE A 260 17.86 5.98 -6.96
N ASP A 261 18.51 5.87 -8.12
CA ASP A 261 19.90 5.40 -8.27
C ASP A 261 20.72 6.53 -8.89
N GLY A 262 21.43 7.28 -8.07
CA GLY A 262 22.16 8.48 -8.48
C GLY A 262 21.22 9.60 -8.95
N ASP A 263 21.23 9.89 -10.25
CA ASP A 263 20.31 10.85 -10.88
C ASP A 263 19.18 10.18 -11.67
N GLU A 264 19.13 8.85 -11.69
CA GLU A 264 18.07 8.11 -12.35
C GLU A 264 16.95 7.74 -11.36
N VAL A 265 15.71 7.72 -11.88
CA VAL A 265 14.51 7.38 -11.14
C VAL A 265 13.79 6.27 -11.88
N TYR A 266 13.49 5.20 -11.17
CA TYR A 266 12.77 4.05 -11.72
C TYR A 266 11.45 3.84 -10.98
N LEU A 267 10.42 3.47 -11.74
CA LEU A 267 9.16 2.99 -11.16
C LEU A 267 9.38 1.58 -10.58
N ILE A 268 9.08 1.39 -9.31
CA ILE A 268 8.99 0.04 -8.70
C ILE A 268 7.60 -0.54 -8.97
N GLU A 269 6.57 0.18 -8.54
CA GLU A 269 5.17 -0.21 -8.66
C GLU A 269 4.26 1.02 -8.60
N ILE A 270 3.11 0.95 -9.27
CA ILE A 270 2.07 1.97 -9.12
C ILE A 270 0.69 1.29 -9.06
N ALA A 271 -0.14 1.71 -8.14
CA ALA A 271 -1.47 1.17 -7.91
C ALA A 271 -2.55 2.23 -8.15
N ALA A 272 -3.71 1.81 -8.69
CA ALA A 272 -4.87 2.69 -8.89
C ALA A 272 -5.79 2.68 -7.65
N ARG A 273 -5.24 3.13 -6.53
CA ARG A 273 -5.91 3.28 -5.23
C ARG A 273 -5.07 4.18 -4.33
N GLY A 274 -5.61 4.63 -3.21
CA GLY A 274 -4.83 5.38 -2.22
C GLY A 274 -3.79 4.53 -1.48
N GLY A 275 -2.77 5.19 -0.97
CA GLY A 275 -1.65 4.56 -0.27
C GLY A 275 -2.06 3.79 0.98
N GLY A 276 -1.45 2.61 1.18
CA GLY A 276 -1.64 1.80 2.37
C GLY A 276 -1.09 2.43 3.64
N VAL A 277 -1.17 1.73 4.75
CA VAL A 277 -0.71 2.18 6.08
C VAL A 277 -1.24 3.57 6.48
N TYR A 278 -2.52 3.80 6.16
CA TYR A 278 -3.24 5.06 6.44
C TYR A 278 -2.70 6.31 5.73
N ILE A 279 -1.90 6.16 4.67
CA ILE A 279 -1.47 7.31 3.86
C ILE A 279 -2.69 7.96 3.24
N SER A 280 -3.58 7.16 2.61
CA SER A 280 -4.79 7.66 1.96
C SER A 280 -5.73 8.37 2.94
N SER A 281 -6.04 7.74 4.07
CA SER A 281 -7.07 8.21 5.00
C SER A 281 -6.60 9.28 5.99
N ASP A 282 -5.29 9.31 6.31
CA ASP A 282 -4.75 10.17 7.38
C ASP A 282 -3.67 11.13 6.87
N ILE A 283 -2.62 10.64 6.21
CA ILE A 283 -1.46 11.49 5.82
C ILE A 283 -1.84 12.49 4.73
N ILE A 284 -2.55 12.07 3.68
CA ILE A 284 -3.00 12.98 2.63
C ILE A 284 -3.86 14.10 3.21
N PRO A 285 -4.92 13.85 4.00
CA PRO A 285 -5.69 14.91 4.64
C PRO A 285 -4.87 15.80 5.57
N LEU A 286 -3.97 15.24 6.38
CA LEU A 286 -3.07 16.00 7.25
C LEU A 286 -2.19 16.97 6.47
N MET A 287 -1.67 16.55 5.32
CA MET A 287 -0.72 17.34 4.53
C MET A 287 -1.40 18.35 3.60
N THR A 288 -2.64 18.07 3.15
CA THR A 288 -3.23 18.81 2.03
C THR A 288 -4.68 19.24 2.24
N GLY A 289 -5.34 18.75 3.27
CA GLY A 289 -6.80 18.92 3.44
C GLY A 289 -7.65 18.16 2.40
N PHE A 290 -7.02 17.46 1.45
CA PHE A 290 -7.73 16.62 0.48
C PHE A 290 -8.31 15.39 1.16
N ASN A 291 -9.61 15.17 1.01
CA ASN A 291 -10.27 13.99 1.58
C ASN A 291 -10.34 12.87 0.54
N SER A 292 -9.43 11.91 0.64
CA SER A 292 -9.31 10.80 -0.30
C SER A 292 -10.55 9.90 -0.30
N THR A 293 -11.12 9.62 0.86
CA THR A 293 -12.30 8.77 0.99
C THR A 293 -13.56 9.42 0.41
N ASP A 294 -13.74 10.75 0.58
CA ASP A 294 -14.81 11.49 -0.09
C ASP A 294 -14.65 11.42 -1.62
N PHE A 295 -13.42 11.61 -2.12
CA PHE A 295 -13.14 11.55 -3.55
C PHE A 295 -13.46 10.16 -4.14
N ILE A 296 -13.05 9.07 -3.47
CA ILE A 296 -13.37 7.69 -3.90
C ILE A 296 -14.88 7.49 -4.00
N ILE A 297 -15.65 7.95 -3.01
CA ILE A 297 -17.11 7.82 -3.00
C ILE A 297 -17.73 8.64 -4.15
N ASP A 298 -17.26 9.87 -4.36
CA ASP A 298 -17.81 10.76 -5.40
C ASP A 298 -17.58 10.19 -6.81
N ILE A 299 -16.39 9.69 -7.12
CA ILE A 299 -16.12 9.09 -8.42
C ILE A 299 -16.92 7.80 -8.64
N ALA A 300 -17.10 6.97 -7.61
CA ALA A 300 -17.85 5.71 -7.70
C ALA A 300 -19.37 5.92 -7.84
N THR A 301 -19.90 7.07 -7.37
CA THR A 301 -21.34 7.38 -7.39
C THR A 301 -21.75 8.42 -8.44
N GLN A 302 -20.83 8.78 -9.35
CA GLN A 302 -21.04 9.83 -10.37
C GLN A 302 -21.52 11.19 -9.82
N ARG A 303 -21.25 11.47 -8.55
CA ARG A 303 -21.47 12.83 -8.05
C ARG A 303 -20.50 13.75 -8.78
N VAL A 304 -20.93 14.96 -9.10
CA VAL A 304 -20.11 15.93 -9.83
C VAL A 304 -18.78 16.10 -9.12
N VAL A 305 -17.73 15.53 -9.69
CA VAL A 305 -16.38 15.70 -9.20
C VAL A 305 -15.84 16.95 -9.86
N ASN A 306 -15.98 18.09 -9.19
CA ASN A 306 -15.14 19.23 -9.53
C ASN A 306 -13.70 18.87 -9.19
N THR A 307 -12.72 19.49 -9.88
CA THR A 307 -11.31 19.34 -9.47
C THR A 307 -11.21 19.59 -7.96
N PRO A 308 -10.76 18.62 -7.17
CA PRO A 308 -10.80 18.75 -5.73
C PRO A 308 -10.00 19.96 -5.24
N ASN A 309 -10.56 20.72 -4.30
CA ASN A 309 -9.80 21.76 -3.61
C ASN A 309 -8.85 21.11 -2.61
N TYR A 310 -7.59 21.47 -2.68
CA TYR A 310 -6.56 21.08 -1.71
C TYR A 310 -5.53 22.20 -1.59
N SER A 311 -4.84 22.24 -0.46
CA SER A 311 -3.77 23.18 -0.19
C SER A 311 -2.66 22.48 0.57
N TYR A 312 -1.42 22.68 0.17
CA TYR A 312 -0.30 22.14 0.94
C TYR A 312 -0.16 22.90 2.25
N PHE A 313 -0.21 22.16 3.36
CA PHE A 313 0.07 22.73 4.67
C PHE A 313 1.58 22.66 4.95
N ASN A 314 2.10 23.73 5.56
CA ASN A 314 3.51 23.77 5.96
C ASN A 314 3.70 22.93 7.24
N ARG A 315 3.75 21.61 7.08
CA ARG A 315 3.97 20.63 8.15
C ARG A 315 4.64 19.38 7.61
N VAL A 316 5.04 18.52 8.51
CA VAL A 316 5.59 17.19 8.24
C VAL A 316 4.65 16.15 8.84
N ALA A 317 4.37 15.08 8.12
CA ALA A 317 3.65 13.92 8.63
C ALA A 317 4.50 12.66 8.49
N CYS A 318 4.33 11.72 9.40
CA CYS A 318 5.12 10.50 9.40
C CYS A 318 4.28 9.30 9.82
N TYR A 319 4.44 8.20 9.09
CA TYR A 319 4.13 6.86 9.57
C TYR A 319 5.41 6.26 10.14
N ILE A 320 5.40 5.82 11.39
CA ILE A 320 6.46 5.01 12.00
C ILE A 320 5.88 3.70 12.50
N ALA A 321 6.64 2.62 12.34
CA ALA A 321 6.22 1.30 12.77
C ALA A 321 7.30 0.58 13.56
N PHE A 322 6.88 -0.46 14.29
CA PHE A 322 7.78 -1.37 14.97
C PHE A 322 7.22 -2.80 14.94
N PHE A 323 8.12 -3.75 15.10
CA PHE A 323 7.79 -5.14 15.38
C PHE A 323 8.07 -5.49 16.83
N LEU A 324 7.39 -6.52 17.32
CA LEU A 324 7.76 -7.22 18.54
C LEU A 324 8.39 -8.56 18.15
N PRO A 325 9.44 -9.01 18.87
CA PRO A 325 10.03 -10.31 18.65
C PRO A 325 9.05 -11.44 19.00
N GLU A 326 9.29 -12.63 18.46
CA GLU A 326 8.49 -13.82 18.80
C GLU A 326 8.59 -14.17 20.28
N GLY A 327 7.44 -14.50 20.90
CA GLY A 327 7.35 -14.88 22.30
C GLY A 327 6.08 -14.37 22.98
N ILE A 328 6.15 -14.19 24.30
CA ILE A 328 5.04 -13.69 25.12
C ILE A 328 5.41 -12.32 25.69
N ILE A 329 4.52 -11.35 25.54
CA ILE A 329 4.71 -10.02 26.12
C ILE A 329 4.73 -10.15 27.66
N ASN A 330 5.87 -9.84 28.29
CA ASN A 330 6.06 -9.93 29.73
C ASN A 330 6.11 -8.59 30.45
N SER A 331 6.35 -7.48 29.72
CA SER A 331 6.16 -6.14 30.26
C SER A 331 5.67 -5.16 29.19
N ILE A 332 4.83 -4.22 29.62
CA ILE A 332 4.35 -3.09 28.81
C ILE A 332 4.32 -1.87 29.70
N SER A 333 4.92 -0.78 29.21
CA SER A 333 4.79 0.53 29.87
C SER A 333 4.79 1.65 28.83
N GLY A 334 4.16 2.78 29.19
CA GLY A 334 4.14 3.99 28.37
C GLY A 334 3.06 4.04 27.28
N VAL A 335 2.26 3.00 27.09
CA VAL A 335 1.21 2.96 26.04
C VAL A 335 0.23 4.15 26.18
N ASP A 336 -0.36 4.35 27.36
CA ASP A 336 -1.32 5.44 27.56
C ASP A 336 -0.66 6.81 27.37
N LYS A 337 0.60 6.95 27.81
CA LYS A 337 1.37 8.17 27.63
C LYS A 337 1.55 8.49 26.16
N VAL A 338 2.04 7.56 25.33
CA VAL A 338 2.28 7.82 23.92
C VAL A 338 0.99 8.00 23.13
N LYS A 339 -0.10 7.30 23.48
CA LYS A 339 -1.42 7.49 22.90
C LYS A 339 -2.01 8.87 23.18
N SER A 340 -1.70 9.47 24.34
CA SER A 340 -2.21 10.79 24.74
C SER A 340 -1.42 11.98 24.18
N LEU A 341 -0.33 11.75 23.45
CA LEU A 341 0.46 12.80 22.82
C LEU A 341 -0.36 13.49 21.71
N SER A 342 -0.51 14.81 21.80
CA SER A 342 -1.38 15.59 20.89
C SER A 342 -0.97 15.54 19.41
N PHE A 343 0.25 15.14 19.13
CA PHE A 343 0.79 14.99 17.77
C PHE A 343 0.65 13.57 17.21
N VAL A 344 0.08 12.64 17.97
CA VAL A 344 -0.23 11.27 17.53
C VAL A 344 -1.69 11.24 17.06
N HIS A 345 -1.90 11.10 15.75
CA HIS A 345 -3.22 11.08 15.14
C HIS A 345 -3.84 9.70 15.09
N HIS A 346 -3.01 8.68 14.86
CA HIS A 346 -3.47 7.31 14.73
C HIS A 346 -2.43 6.33 15.28
N ASN A 347 -2.89 5.21 15.83
CA ASN A 347 -2.07 4.09 16.27
C ASN A 347 -2.91 2.83 16.40
N ASN A 348 -2.28 1.66 16.51
CA ASN A 348 -2.96 0.37 16.72
C ASN A 348 -2.56 -0.31 18.05
N LEU A 349 -2.17 0.46 19.05
CA LEU A 349 -1.65 -0.08 20.31
C LEU A 349 -2.72 -0.74 21.21
N ASP A 350 -4.02 -0.55 20.93
CA ASP A 350 -5.13 -1.15 21.70
C ASP A 350 -5.10 -2.69 21.72
N SER A 351 -4.43 -3.26 20.73
CA SER A 351 -4.25 -4.71 20.65
C SER A 351 -3.12 -5.26 21.53
N LEU A 352 -2.37 -4.39 22.23
CA LEU A 352 -1.27 -4.78 23.15
C LEU A 352 -1.80 -5.09 24.54
N TYR A 353 -1.42 -6.23 25.10
CA TYR A 353 -1.70 -6.60 26.50
C TYR A 353 -0.66 -7.59 27.02
N LEU A 354 -0.49 -7.60 28.34
CA LEU A 354 0.40 -8.54 29.02
C LEU A 354 -0.05 -9.99 28.77
N GLY A 355 0.90 -10.86 28.46
CA GLY A 355 0.62 -12.26 28.15
C GLY A 355 0.21 -12.54 26.71
N LYS A 356 0.11 -11.51 25.84
CA LYS A 356 -0.15 -11.71 24.42
C LYS A 356 1.00 -12.48 23.78
N THR A 357 0.66 -13.52 23.01
CA THR A 357 1.63 -14.26 22.19
C THR A 357 1.87 -13.51 20.89
N ILE A 358 3.15 -13.28 20.59
CA ILE A 358 3.62 -12.71 19.32
C ILE A 358 4.20 -13.84 18.48
N GLY A 359 3.70 -14.02 17.29
CA GLY A 359 4.18 -15.03 16.33
C GLY A 359 5.45 -14.61 15.62
N ALA A 360 6.06 -15.55 14.91
CA ALA A 360 7.28 -15.34 14.11
C ALA A 360 7.05 -14.50 12.83
N SER A 361 5.80 -14.20 12.48
CA SER A 361 5.48 -13.49 11.24
C SER A 361 5.95 -12.04 11.30
N ILE A 362 6.76 -11.66 10.30
CA ILE A 362 7.27 -10.29 10.09
C ILE A 362 6.65 -9.77 8.80
N ASP A 363 5.35 -9.47 8.85
CA ASP A 363 4.61 -8.92 7.71
C ASP A 363 3.88 -7.62 8.08
N LYS A 364 3.20 -7.03 7.11
CA LYS A 364 2.48 -5.76 7.33
C LYS A 364 1.35 -5.86 8.35
N THR A 365 0.87 -7.05 8.71
CA THR A 365 -0.24 -7.24 9.66
C THR A 365 0.25 -7.38 11.10
N SER A 366 1.52 -7.75 11.31
CA SER A 366 2.15 -7.91 12.64
C SER A 366 2.81 -6.62 13.17
N ARG A 367 2.78 -5.52 12.39
CA ARG A 367 3.35 -4.23 12.79
C ARG A 367 2.44 -3.46 13.73
N TYR A 368 3.07 -2.81 14.72
CA TYR A 368 2.49 -1.71 15.48
C TYR A 368 2.98 -0.39 14.87
N PHE A 369 2.14 0.66 14.92
CA PHE A 369 2.48 1.89 14.23
C PHE A 369 1.90 3.13 14.91
N PHE A 370 2.42 4.29 14.47
CA PHE A 370 1.88 5.62 14.75
C PHE A 370 1.83 6.44 13.46
N ILE A 371 0.80 7.28 13.35
CA ILE A 371 0.77 8.42 12.43
C ILE A 371 1.00 9.68 13.26
N LEU A 372 2.02 10.45 12.86
CA LEU A 372 2.47 11.65 13.57
C LEU A 372 2.42 12.86 12.65
N GLU A 373 2.27 14.04 13.25
CA GLU A 373 2.57 15.30 12.57
C GLU A 373 3.63 16.10 13.31
N ALA A 374 4.26 17.06 12.63
CA ALA A 374 5.20 18.04 13.16
C ALA A 374 5.21 19.30 12.29
N ASN A 375 5.72 20.42 12.82
CA ASN A 375 5.86 21.65 12.07
C ASN A 375 7.04 21.61 11.08
N ASP A 376 8.08 20.85 11.40
CA ASP A 376 9.29 20.67 10.63
C ASP A 376 9.95 19.32 10.94
N PHE A 377 11.04 19.01 10.24
CA PHE A 377 11.76 17.75 10.40
C PHE A 377 12.47 17.63 11.75
N ASP A 378 13.01 18.71 12.30
CA ASP A 378 13.69 18.70 13.60
C ASP A 378 12.69 18.36 14.70
N GLN A 379 11.51 18.95 14.64
CA GLN A 379 10.43 18.63 15.57
C GLN A 379 9.92 17.20 15.38
N LEU A 380 9.86 16.70 14.13
CA LEU A 380 9.48 15.31 13.87
C LEU A 380 10.47 14.35 14.55
N ASP A 381 11.77 14.57 14.36
CA ASP A 381 12.80 13.73 14.93
C ASP A 381 12.73 13.72 16.47
N LEU A 382 12.43 14.86 17.11
CA LEU A 382 12.18 14.96 18.56
C LEU A 382 10.94 14.15 18.97
N ARG A 383 9.83 14.24 18.26
CA ARG A 383 8.58 13.51 18.54
C ARG A 383 8.73 12.00 18.37
N VAL A 384 9.41 11.56 17.32
CA VAL A 384 9.76 10.14 17.12
C VAL A 384 10.61 9.62 18.27
N ASN A 385 11.63 10.38 18.70
CA ASN A 385 12.46 10.00 19.83
C ASN A 385 11.68 10.00 21.16
N GLU A 386 10.74 10.91 21.35
CA GLU A 386 9.86 10.93 22.52
C GLU A 386 9.02 9.66 22.61
N ILE A 387 8.44 9.19 21.49
CA ILE A 387 7.69 7.92 21.45
C ILE A 387 8.62 6.75 21.79
N ARG A 388 9.79 6.66 21.13
CA ARG A 388 10.75 5.56 21.33
C ARG A 388 11.27 5.50 22.76
N HIS A 389 11.44 6.64 23.41
CA HIS A 389 11.90 6.71 24.80
C HIS A 389 10.82 6.32 25.80
N ASN A 390 9.56 6.70 25.53
CA ASN A 390 8.47 6.48 26.46
C ASN A 390 7.81 5.11 26.32
N LEU A 391 7.83 4.47 25.15
CA LEU A 391 7.21 3.18 24.91
C LEU A 391 8.21 2.06 25.18
N ASN A 392 7.93 1.24 26.19
CA ASN A 392 8.76 0.09 26.54
C ASN A 392 7.91 -1.18 26.58
N ILE A 393 8.27 -2.14 25.72
CA ILE A 393 7.64 -3.46 25.65
C ILE A 393 8.75 -4.50 25.59
N THR A 394 8.64 -5.52 26.43
CA THR A 394 9.55 -6.65 26.35
C THR A 394 8.78 -7.94 26.10
N VAL A 395 9.36 -8.80 25.31
CA VAL A 395 8.83 -10.10 24.90
C VAL A 395 9.84 -11.15 25.30
N SER A 396 9.38 -12.18 26.00
CA SER A 396 10.22 -13.31 26.38
C SER A 396 9.80 -14.57 25.66
N ASN A 397 10.79 -15.35 25.26
CA ASN A 397 10.64 -16.73 24.88
C ASN A 397 11.40 -17.63 25.86
N ASN A 398 11.52 -18.93 25.58
CA ASN A 398 12.18 -19.90 26.49
C ASN A 398 13.66 -19.62 26.72
N THR A 399 14.30 -18.76 25.96
CA THR A 399 15.76 -18.58 25.95
C THR A 399 16.21 -17.16 26.29
N GLU A 400 15.39 -16.15 25.98
CA GLU A 400 15.81 -14.74 26.08
C GLU A 400 14.61 -13.79 26.21
N THR A 401 14.91 -12.56 26.65
CA THR A 401 13.97 -11.43 26.63
C THR A 401 14.50 -10.35 25.68
N LYS A 402 13.66 -9.92 24.76
CA LYS A 402 13.98 -8.88 23.76
C LYS A 402 13.01 -7.72 23.85
N SER A 403 13.47 -6.57 23.37
CA SER A 403 12.70 -5.33 23.28
C SER A 403 12.10 -5.10 21.89
N ILE A 404 11.41 -3.97 21.75
CA ILE A 404 10.86 -3.46 20.48
C ILE A 404 11.92 -3.39 19.37
N ILE A 405 11.55 -3.78 18.17
CA ILE A 405 12.36 -3.67 16.93
C ILE A 405 11.86 -2.47 16.14
N TRP A 406 12.60 -1.35 16.16
CA TRP A 406 12.25 -0.12 15.46
C TRP A 406 12.83 0.00 14.07
N LYS A 407 13.98 -0.63 13.79
CA LYS A 407 14.71 -0.62 12.50
C LYS A 407 15.44 -1.93 12.27
#